data_8b1de7045d751f99569c199e0b2c315f
#
_entry.id   8b1de7045d751f99569c199e0b2c315f
#
_cell.length_a   1.000
_cell.length_b   1.000
_cell.length_c   1.000
_cell.angle_alpha   90.00
_cell.angle_beta   90.00
_cell.angle_gamma   90.00
#
_symmetry.space_group_name_H-M   'P 1'
#
loop_
_entity.id
_entity.type
_entity.pdbx_description
1 polymer ?
#
loop_
_entity_poly.entity_id
_entity_poly.type
_entity_poly.pdbx_seq_one_letter_code
_entity_poly.pdbx_strand_id
1 'polypeptide(L)'
;MPDDMTMKAGERTPVPATPQTGETAPRPAVTTPRGPHTLIAENSFTSAPRRDPEIVRRILEDPRMHDHRDGFQSCIQCGICTSGCPAARFTEYSPRETARRALEGDESLLTDDAIWYCFSCYTCQSRCPRGNSVAVINQIVRSLQVEIGSGRRHVEMFAQWCAAFYDKGMGGNPHLMFPGVSEAWGEQWLESMDRLLEVREKLGLGDLYPPRNVVAEVQTIMEETGFKERLAAVRGDGPSAHGGDSILASR
;
A
#
# COMPACT_ATOMS: atom_id res chain seq x y z
N MET A 1 -31.17 27.44 40.57
CA MET A 1 -31.58 26.03 40.54
C MET A 1 -31.85 25.68 39.12
N PRO A 2 -30.98 24.89 38.48
CA PRO A 2 -31.26 24.28 37.17
C PRO A 2 -31.51 22.80 37.36
N ASP A 3 -32.48 22.33 36.59
CA ASP A 3 -33.11 21.05 36.61
C ASP A 3 -32.24 19.89 36.21
N ASP A 4 -32.49 18.82 36.92
CA ASP A 4 -32.01 17.46 36.76
C ASP A 4 -32.29 16.89 35.36
N MET A 5 -31.24 16.75 34.50
CA MET A 5 -31.30 15.95 33.28
C MET A 5 -30.82 14.53 33.56
N THR A 6 -31.66 13.72 34.19
CA THR A 6 -31.50 12.27 34.21
C THR A 6 -31.66 11.70 32.79
N MET A 7 -30.55 11.36 32.13
CA MET A 7 -30.60 10.56 30.92
C MET A 7 -31.15 9.18 31.24
N LYS A 8 -32.35 8.89 30.73
CA LYS A 8 -32.89 7.53 30.66
C LYS A 8 -31.97 6.66 29.82
N ALA A 9 -31.40 5.63 30.41
CA ALA A 9 -30.69 4.59 29.73
C ALA A 9 -31.60 3.94 28.67
N GLY A 10 -31.29 4.12 27.39
CA GLY A 10 -32.02 3.50 26.30
C GLY A 10 -31.91 1.99 26.39
N GLU A 11 -33.05 1.32 26.38
CA GLU A 11 -33.18 -0.12 26.24
C GLU A 11 -32.43 -0.59 24.97
N ARG A 12 -31.38 -1.38 25.19
CA ARG A 12 -30.72 -2.06 24.10
C ARG A 12 -31.65 -3.16 23.60
N THR A 13 -32.14 -3.01 22.37
CA THR A 13 -32.81 -4.11 21.66
C THR A 13 -31.85 -5.28 21.57
N PRO A 14 -32.25 -6.50 21.94
CA PRO A 14 -31.39 -7.67 21.85
C PRO A 14 -31.06 -7.95 20.38
N VAL A 15 -29.77 -8.09 20.09
CA VAL A 15 -29.27 -8.57 18.78
C VAL A 15 -29.78 -9.99 18.61
N PRO A 16 -30.47 -10.34 17.51
CA PRO A 16 -30.91 -11.71 17.27
C PRO A 16 -29.73 -12.66 17.27
N ALA A 17 -29.85 -13.72 18.06
CA ALA A 17 -28.83 -14.78 18.12
C ALA A 17 -28.64 -15.38 16.73
N THR A 18 -27.39 -15.41 16.26
CA THR A 18 -27.01 -16.12 15.04
C THR A 18 -27.37 -17.59 15.20
N PRO A 19 -28.11 -18.22 14.27
CA PRO A 19 -28.39 -19.64 14.37
C PRO A 19 -27.09 -20.43 14.27
N GLN A 20 -26.77 -21.15 15.33
CA GLN A 20 -25.72 -22.18 15.32
C GLN A 20 -26.25 -23.39 14.59
N THR A 21 -26.23 -23.36 13.26
CA THR A 21 -26.41 -24.57 12.48
C THR A 21 -25.05 -25.23 12.36
N GLY A 22 -24.83 -26.24 13.18
CA GLY A 22 -23.72 -27.16 13.05
C GLY A 22 -23.93 -28.05 11.84
N GLU A 23 -23.50 -27.58 10.70
CA GLU A 23 -23.18 -28.41 9.54
C GLU A 23 -22.17 -27.59 8.71
N THR A 24 -20.90 -27.86 8.97
CA THR A 24 -19.83 -27.36 8.11
C THR A 24 -19.99 -28.02 6.75
N ALA A 25 -20.56 -27.30 5.79
CA ALA A 25 -20.49 -27.70 4.41
C ALA A 25 -19.00 -27.96 4.06
N PRO A 26 -18.67 -29.08 3.39
CA PRO A 26 -17.31 -29.37 3.00
C PRO A 26 -16.79 -28.20 2.15
N ARG A 27 -15.68 -27.59 2.60
CA ARG A 27 -15.01 -26.57 1.81
C ARG A 27 -14.75 -27.14 0.42
N PRO A 28 -15.15 -26.44 -0.67
CA PRO A 28 -14.77 -26.87 -2.00
C PRO A 28 -13.25 -27.03 -2.00
N ALA A 29 -12.81 -28.22 -2.43
CA ALA A 29 -11.39 -28.48 -2.62
C ALA A 29 -10.88 -27.42 -3.61
N VAL A 30 -10.04 -26.51 -3.15
CA VAL A 30 -9.29 -25.62 -4.03
C VAL A 30 -8.31 -26.53 -4.76
N THR A 31 -8.76 -27.08 -5.86
CA THR A 31 -7.88 -27.65 -6.86
C THR A 31 -7.16 -26.49 -7.50
N THR A 32 -6.04 -26.08 -6.89
CA THR A 32 -5.03 -25.37 -7.66
C THR A 32 -4.66 -26.31 -8.79
N PRO A 33 -4.79 -25.91 -10.06
CA PRO A 33 -4.21 -26.68 -11.14
C PRO A 33 -2.69 -26.66 -10.90
N ARG A 34 -2.17 -27.68 -10.24
CA ARG A 34 -0.76 -28.01 -10.41
C ARG A 34 -0.66 -28.44 -11.85
N GLY A 35 -0.33 -27.50 -12.73
CA GLY A 35 0.17 -27.83 -14.04
C GLY A 35 1.23 -28.92 -13.88
N PRO A 36 1.43 -29.78 -14.87
CA PRO A 36 2.48 -30.78 -14.81
C PRO A 36 3.74 -30.07 -14.38
N HIS A 37 4.38 -30.54 -13.30
CA HIS A 37 5.71 -30.13 -12.95
C HIS A 37 6.54 -30.38 -14.20
N THR A 38 6.71 -29.36 -14.99
CA THR A 38 7.67 -29.36 -16.06
C THR A 38 8.99 -29.49 -15.34
N LEU A 39 9.49 -30.71 -15.33
CA LEU A 39 10.84 -31.01 -14.84
C LEU A 39 11.71 -29.94 -15.46
N ILE A 40 12.37 -29.22 -14.58
CA ILE A 40 13.29 -28.11 -14.80
C ILE A 40 13.86 -28.20 -16.21
N ALA A 41 13.47 -27.25 -17.05
CA ALA A 41 14.05 -27.13 -18.39
C ALA A 41 15.56 -27.04 -18.19
N GLU A 42 16.21 -28.04 -18.71
CA GLU A 42 17.67 -28.17 -18.68
C GLU A 42 18.29 -26.86 -19.15
N ASN A 43 19.24 -26.34 -18.34
CA ASN A 43 20.16 -25.26 -18.71
C ASN A 43 19.71 -23.80 -18.66
N SER A 44 18.79 -23.39 -17.82
CA SER A 44 18.89 -22.03 -17.30
C SER A 44 19.77 -22.03 -16.05
N PHE A 45 21.07 -22.00 -16.21
CA PHE A 45 21.94 -21.37 -15.24
C PHE A 45 21.46 -19.92 -15.16
N THR A 46 20.49 -19.67 -14.29
CA THR A 46 20.14 -18.31 -13.92
C THR A 46 21.41 -17.74 -13.34
N SER A 47 21.97 -16.76 -14.04
CA SER A 47 23.09 -15.98 -13.53
C SER A 47 22.76 -15.61 -12.07
N ALA A 48 23.75 -15.77 -11.17
CA ALA A 48 23.57 -15.41 -9.78
C ALA A 48 22.93 -14.02 -9.71
N PRO A 49 21.96 -13.79 -8.80
CA PRO A 49 21.28 -12.51 -8.72
C PRO A 49 22.32 -11.40 -8.59
N ARG A 50 22.18 -10.37 -9.39
CA ARG A 50 23.07 -9.22 -9.32
C ARG A 50 22.85 -8.55 -7.98
N ARG A 51 23.95 -8.17 -7.32
CA ARG A 51 23.94 -7.53 -6.01
C ARG A 51 24.44 -6.11 -6.13
N ASP A 52 23.62 -5.17 -5.67
CA ASP A 52 23.97 -3.76 -5.62
C ASP A 52 23.96 -3.29 -4.14
N PRO A 53 25.15 -2.95 -3.58
CA PRO A 53 25.24 -2.44 -2.22
C PRO A 53 24.49 -1.12 -2.02
N GLU A 54 24.22 -0.40 -3.11
CA GLU A 54 23.45 0.84 -3.07
C GLU A 54 22.01 0.61 -2.57
N ILE A 55 21.40 -0.52 -2.91
CA ILE A 55 20.07 -0.90 -2.40
C ILE A 55 20.10 -1.03 -0.87
N VAL A 56 21.12 -1.71 -0.33
CA VAL A 56 21.29 -1.86 1.13
C VAL A 56 21.49 -0.50 1.78
N ARG A 57 22.33 0.34 1.19
CA ARG A 57 22.60 1.69 1.70
C ARG A 57 21.31 2.53 1.73
N ARG A 58 20.55 2.56 0.63
CA ARG A 58 19.27 3.28 0.52
C ARG A 58 18.25 2.79 1.55
N ILE A 59 18.18 1.48 1.82
CA ILE A 59 17.32 0.93 2.86
C ILE A 59 17.78 1.40 4.26
N LEU A 60 19.07 1.33 4.56
CA LEU A 60 19.59 1.70 5.88
C LEU A 60 19.54 3.19 6.16
N GLU A 61 19.72 4.05 5.15
CA GLU A 61 19.69 5.49 5.31
C GLU A 61 18.28 6.09 5.31
N ASP A 62 17.28 5.33 4.89
CA ASP A 62 15.89 5.80 4.89
C ASP A 62 15.41 6.10 6.32
N PRO A 63 14.81 7.29 6.57
CA PRO A 63 14.33 7.66 7.92
C PRO A 63 13.36 6.65 8.54
N ARG A 64 12.55 5.97 7.73
CA ARG A 64 11.61 4.93 8.19
C ARG A 64 12.32 3.73 8.81
N MET A 65 13.59 3.50 8.46
CA MET A 65 14.40 2.39 8.95
C MET A 65 15.11 2.70 10.27
N HIS A 66 15.07 3.93 10.78
CA HIS A 66 15.83 4.39 11.94
C HIS A 66 15.78 3.41 13.12
N ASP A 67 14.60 3.01 13.55
CA ASP A 67 14.41 2.14 14.73
C ASP A 67 14.58 0.63 14.43
N HIS A 68 14.86 0.28 13.17
CA HIS A 68 14.90 -1.12 12.70
C HIS A 68 16.24 -1.51 12.10
N ARG A 69 17.23 -0.62 12.05
CA ARG A 69 18.54 -0.84 11.42
C ARG A 69 19.25 -2.06 12.01
N ASP A 70 19.39 -2.10 13.34
CA ASP A 70 20.06 -3.19 14.03
C ASP A 70 19.33 -4.52 13.82
N GLY A 71 18.00 -4.47 13.86
CA GLY A 71 17.16 -5.64 13.62
C GLY A 71 17.27 -6.16 12.19
N PHE A 72 17.37 -5.27 11.21
CA PHE A 72 17.58 -5.62 9.82
C PHE A 72 18.94 -6.29 9.61
N GLN A 73 20.04 -5.65 10.06
CA GLN A 73 21.39 -6.17 9.91
C GLN A 73 21.63 -7.46 10.68
N SER A 74 20.96 -7.65 11.82
CA SER A 74 21.08 -8.85 12.65
C SER A 74 20.01 -9.92 12.36
N CYS A 75 19.36 -9.88 11.21
CA CYS A 75 18.33 -10.83 10.82
C CYS A 75 18.90 -12.27 10.73
N ILE A 76 18.37 -13.17 11.55
CA ILE A 76 18.81 -14.58 11.62
C ILE A 76 18.04 -15.51 10.68
N GLN A 77 17.20 -14.97 9.81
CA GLN A 77 16.43 -15.73 8.82
C GLN A 77 15.56 -16.86 9.42
N CYS A 78 15.00 -16.66 10.63
CA CYS A 78 14.23 -17.68 11.36
C CYS A 78 12.85 -18.01 10.76
N GLY A 79 12.33 -17.18 9.86
CA GLY A 79 11.06 -17.42 9.16
C GLY A 79 9.78 -17.04 9.93
N ILE A 80 9.86 -16.57 11.18
CA ILE A 80 8.68 -16.17 11.98
C ILE A 80 7.84 -15.10 11.27
N CYS A 81 8.48 -14.18 10.57
CA CYS A 81 7.79 -13.14 9.78
C CYS A 81 6.94 -13.73 8.67
N THR A 82 7.38 -14.80 7.99
CA THR A 82 6.63 -15.48 6.93
C THR A 82 5.52 -16.34 7.51
N SER A 83 5.77 -17.10 8.56
CA SER A 83 4.76 -17.99 9.15
C SER A 83 3.52 -17.23 9.69
N GLY A 84 3.69 -15.97 10.08
CA GLY A 84 2.60 -15.12 10.56
C GLY A 84 2.03 -14.16 9.54
N CYS A 85 2.53 -14.18 8.30
CA CYS A 85 2.12 -13.21 7.29
C CYS A 85 0.81 -13.62 6.60
N PRO A 86 -0.25 -12.78 6.62
CA PRO A 86 -1.49 -13.09 5.91
C PRO A 86 -1.28 -13.14 4.40
N ALA A 87 -0.46 -12.27 3.81
CA ALA A 87 -0.17 -12.29 2.38
C ALA A 87 0.56 -13.57 1.95
N ALA A 88 1.57 -14.00 2.70
CA ALA A 88 2.33 -15.22 2.40
C ALA A 88 1.46 -16.50 2.45
N ARG A 89 0.28 -16.42 3.07
CA ARG A 89 -0.64 -17.56 3.14
C ARG A 89 -1.38 -17.81 1.82
N PHE A 90 -1.58 -16.75 1.03
CA PHE A 90 -2.45 -16.78 -0.15
C PHE A 90 -1.73 -16.42 -1.46
N THR A 91 -0.46 -15.99 -1.36
CA THR A 91 0.35 -15.56 -2.50
C THR A 91 1.76 -16.14 -2.40
N GLU A 92 2.58 -15.94 -3.44
CA GLU A 92 4.00 -16.30 -3.46
C GLU A 92 4.88 -15.33 -2.63
N TYR A 93 4.32 -14.27 -2.07
CA TYR A 93 5.07 -13.32 -1.26
C TYR A 93 5.66 -13.95 0.00
N SER A 94 6.94 -13.71 0.26
CA SER A 94 7.64 -14.21 1.43
C SER A 94 8.41 -13.11 2.15
N PRO A 95 7.95 -12.66 3.34
CA PRO A 95 8.69 -11.68 4.14
C PRO A 95 10.13 -12.07 4.46
N ARG A 96 10.37 -13.33 4.75
CA ARG A 96 11.73 -13.85 5.01
C ARG A 96 12.63 -13.68 3.79
N GLU A 97 12.12 -14.05 2.62
CA GLU A 97 12.86 -13.94 1.37
C GLU A 97 13.12 -12.47 1.01
N THR A 98 12.14 -11.61 1.19
CA THR A 98 12.30 -10.16 1.01
C THR A 98 13.40 -9.60 1.91
N ALA A 99 13.41 -9.97 3.20
CA ALA A 99 14.45 -9.52 4.12
C ALA A 99 15.85 -10.02 3.72
N ARG A 100 15.96 -11.27 3.23
CA ARG A 100 17.22 -11.85 2.76
C ARG A 100 17.74 -11.09 1.54
N ARG A 101 16.89 -10.94 0.53
CA ARG A 101 17.23 -10.24 -0.72
C ARG A 101 17.60 -8.78 -0.48
N ALA A 102 16.88 -8.11 0.43
CA ALA A 102 17.18 -6.75 0.84
C ALA A 102 18.58 -6.63 1.50
N LEU A 103 18.94 -7.58 2.39
CA LEU A 103 20.26 -7.64 3.02
C LEU A 103 21.39 -7.92 2.02
N GLU A 104 21.09 -8.68 0.98
CA GLU A 104 22.06 -9.02 -0.07
C GLU A 104 22.18 -7.94 -1.15
N GLY A 105 21.30 -6.92 -1.14
CA GLY A 105 21.23 -5.92 -2.20
C GLY A 105 20.80 -6.50 -3.54
N ASP A 106 19.92 -7.51 -3.53
CA ASP A 106 19.47 -8.20 -4.75
C ASP A 106 18.65 -7.26 -5.63
N GLU A 107 19.19 -6.93 -6.81
CA GLU A 107 18.55 -6.03 -7.79
C GLU A 107 17.17 -6.53 -8.24
N SER A 108 16.89 -7.84 -8.17
CA SER A 108 15.59 -8.39 -8.56
C SER A 108 14.44 -7.91 -7.68
N LEU A 109 14.72 -7.40 -6.46
CA LEU A 109 13.71 -6.72 -5.63
C LEU A 109 13.11 -5.50 -6.30
N LEU A 110 13.88 -4.82 -7.15
CA LEU A 110 13.46 -3.57 -7.80
C LEU A 110 12.45 -3.81 -8.93
N THR A 111 12.23 -5.05 -9.33
CA THR A 111 11.26 -5.43 -10.38
C THR A 111 10.26 -6.49 -9.92
N ASP A 112 10.33 -6.89 -8.65
CA ASP A 112 9.49 -7.96 -8.09
C ASP A 112 8.12 -7.42 -7.68
N ASP A 113 7.07 -7.85 -8.37
CA ASP A 113 5.70 -7.49 -8.04
C ASP A 113 5.19 -8.11 -6.74
N ALA A 114 5.77 -9.22 -6.30
CA ALA A 114 5.35 -9.87 -5.06
C ALA A 114 5.48 -8.95 -3.83
N ILE A 115 6.36 -7.96 -3.88
CA ILE A 115 6.51 -6.92 -2.85
C ILE A 115 5.18 -6.18 -2.59
N TRP A 116 4.33 -6.03 -3.63
CA TRP A 116 3.08 -5.29 -3.55
C TRP A 116 1.95 -6.06 -2.86
N TYR A 117 2.09 -7.38 -2.63
CA TYR A 117 1.13 -8.16 -1.84
C TYR A 117 1.23 -7.87 -0.33
N CYS A 118 2.26 -7.19 0.14
CA CYS A 118 2.37 -6.83 1.55
C CYS A 118 1.28 -5.84 1.97
N PHE A 119 0.46 -6.21 2.96
CA PHE A 119 -0.61 -5.36 3.51
C PHE A 119 -0.12 -4.27 4.47
N SER A 120 1.19 -4.18 4.73
CA SER A 120 1.76 -3.27 5.74
C SER A 120 1.11 -3.40 7.13
N CYS A 121 0.70 -4.61 7.51
CA CYS A 121 0.02 -4.88 8.78
C CYS A 121 0.95 -4.97 10.00
N TYR A 122 2.27 -4.91 9.79
CA TYR A 122 3.32 -4.94 10.81
C TYR A 122 3.39 -6.21 11.68
N THR A 123 2.61 -7.26 11.39
CA THR A 123 2.68 -8.53 12.12
C THR A 123 4.09 -9.14 12.09
N CYS A 124 4.83 -8.98 10.98
CA CYS A 124 6.22 -9.42 10.86
C CYS A 124 7.15 -8.71 11.86
N GLN A 125 6.92 -7.43 12.12
CA GLN A 125 7.68 -6.62 13.07
C GLN A 125 7.36 -7.02 14.52
N SER A 126 6.08 -7.07 14.89
CA SER A 126 5.66 -7.39 16.27
C SER A 126 6.12 -8.77 16.75
N ARG A 127 6.37 -9.71 15.82
CA ARG A 127 6.79 -11.08 16.11
C ARG A 127 8.31 -11.30 15.94
N CYS A 128 9.04 -10.32 15.43
CA CYS A 128 10.45 -10.49 15.13
C CYS A 128 11.31 -10.47 16.39
N PRO A 129 12.06 -11.55 16.70
CA PRO A 129 12.91 -11.60 17.90
C PRO A 129 14.14 -10.66 17.80
N ARG A 130 14.40 -10.12 16.61
CA ARG A 130 15.51 -9.20 16.34
C ARG A 130 15.07 -7.76 16.14
N GLY A 131 13.76 -7.46 16.22
CA GLY A 131 13.25 -6.10 15.99
C GLY A 131 13.26 -5.65 14.51
N ASN A 132 13.47 -6.57 13.55
CA ASN A 132 13.39 -6.23 12.12
C ASN A 132 11.95 -5.98 11.68
N SER A 133 11.75 -5.03 10.77
CA SER A 133 10.46 -4.70 10.17
C SER A 133 10.47 -4.90 8.65
N VAL A 134 10.03 -6.08 8.20
CA VAL A 134 9.91 -6.33 6.75
C VAL A 134 8.84 -5.44 6.12
N ALA A 135 7.84 -5.00 6.88
CA ALA A 135 6.85 -4.05 6.39
C ALA A 135 7.49 -2.71 6.01
N VAL A 136 8.44 -2.21 6.81
CA VAL A 136 9.21 -1.00 6.50
C VAL A 136 10.12 -1.22 5.30
N ILE A 137 10.82 -2.35 5.24
CA ILE A 137 11.65 -2.72 4.08
C ILE A 137 10.79 -2.66 2.79
N ASN A 138 9.61 -3.26 2.79
CA ASN A 138 8.70 -3.23 1.63
C ASN A 138 8.29 -1.82 1.22
N GLN A 139 8.00 -0.95 2.18
CA GLN A 139 7.65 0.44 1.88
C GLN A 139 8.80 1.17 1.19
N ILE A 140 10.04 0.93 1.65
CA ILE A 140 11.22 1.53 1.05
C ILE A 140 11.45 0.96 -0.35
N VAL A 141 11.40 -0.36 -0.51
CA VAL A 141 11.58 -1.01 -1.83
C VAL A 141 10.52 -0.55 -2.82
N ARG A 142 9.25 -0.43 -2.42
CA ARG A 142 8.19 0.14 -3.26
C ARG A 142 8.49 1.57 -3.70
N SER A 143 9.03 2.40 -2.79
CA SER A 143 9.46 3.75 -3.16
C SER A 143 10.56 3.72 -4.22
N LEU A 144 11.54 2.82 -4.08
CA LEU A 144 12.60 2.63 -5.07
C LEU A 144 12.04 2.11 -6.41
N GLN A 145 11.10 1.16 -6.38
CA GLN A 145 10.43 0.67 -7.60
C GLN A 145 9.68 1.77 -8.34
N VAL A 146 8.99 2.65 -7.61
CA VAL A 146 8.29 3.80 -8.22
C VAL A 146 9.30 4.78 -8.80
N GLU A 147 10.38 5.07 -8.09
CA GLU A 147 11.45 5.96 -8.52
C GLU A 147 12.09 5.51 -9.84
N ILE A 148 12.41 4.22 -10.00
CA ILE A 148 12.96 3.67 -11.24
C ILE A 148 11.91 3.35 -12.32
N GLY A 149 10.63 3.51 -12.01
CA GLY A 149 9.51 3.32 -12.93
C GLY A 149 8.90 1.92 -12.95
N SER A 150 9.52 0.89 -12.39
CA SER A 150 8.97 -0.48 -12.36
C SER A 150 7.69 -0.61 -11.54
N GLY A 151 7.55 0.22 -10.48
CA GLY A 151 6.39 0.23 -9.60
C GLY A 151 5.23 1.15 -10.03
N ARG A 152 5.35 1.90 -11.12
CA ARG A 152 4.36 2.92 -11.53
C ARG A 152 2.95 2.36 -11.67
N ARG A 153 2.78 1.19 -12.30
CA ARG A 153 1.48 0.56 -12.50
C ARG A 153 0.69 0.32 -11.22
N HIS A 154 1.38 0.12 -10.09
CA HIS A 154 0.74 -0.11 -8.80
C HIS A 154 0.25 1.16 -8.11
N VAL A 155 0.73 2.33 -8.53
CA VAL A 155 0.41 3.62 -7.92
C VAL A 155 -0.33 4.58 -8.87
N GLU A 156 -0.49 4.23 -10.14
CA GLU A 156 -1.11 5.09 -11.16
C GLU A 156 -2.52 5.54 -10.76
N MET A 157 -3.33 4.63 -10.23
CA MET A 157 -4.66 4.95 -9.72
C MET A 157 -4.60 5.98 -8.57
N PHE A 158 -3.63 5.84 -7.67
CA PHE A 158 -3.41 6.78 -6.59
C PHE A 158 -2.87 8.13 -7.09
N ALA A 159 -2.15 8.16 -8.21
CA ALA A 159 -1.68 9.40 -8.81
C ALA A 159 -2.84 10.29 -9.27
N GLN A 160 -3.91 9.70 -9.80
CA GLN A 160 -5.15 10.43 -10.14
C GLN A 160 -5.81 11.01 -8.89
N TRP A 161 -5.89 10.23 -7.82
CA TRP A 161 -6.40 10.70 -6.53
C TRP A 161 -5.56 11.85 -5.98
N CYS A 162 -4.25 11.69 -5.99
CA CYS A 162 -3.32 12.72 -5.54
C CYS A 162 -3.44 14.02 -6.35
N ALA A 163 -3.67 13.94 -7.66
CA ALA A 163 -3.91 15.09 -8.50
C ALA A 163 -5.23 15.81 -8.11
N ALA A 164 -6.31 15.06 -7.94
CA ALA A 164 -7.58 15.61 -7.48
C ALA A 164 -7.46 16.27 -6.09
N PHE A 165 -6.68 15.66 -5.19
CA PHE A 165 -6.39 16.24 -3.89
C PHE A 165 -5.61 17.56 -3.99
N TYR A 166 -4.60 17.63 -4.85
CA TYR A 166 -3.87 18.87 -5.11
C TYR A 166 -4.79 19.97 -5.65
N ASP A 167 -5.67 19.64 -6.61
CA ASP A 167 -6.55 20.64 -7.26
C ASP A 167 -7.68 21.12 -6.37
N LYS A 168 -8.21 20.27 -5.50
CA LYS A 168 -9.42 20.52 -4.70
C LYS A 168 -9.18 20.66 -3.20
N GLY A 169 -7.97 20.40 -2.71
CA GLY A 169 -7.64 20.41 -1.29
C GLY A 169 -8.22 19.23 -0.50
N MET A 170 -8.92 18.32 -1.18
CA MET A 170 -9.42 17.08 -0.59
C MET A 170 -9.63 15.98 -1.64
N GLY A 171 -9.44 14.75 -1.22
CA GLY A 171 -9.64 13.58 -2.06
C GLY A 171 -11.01 12.96 -1.84
N GLY A 172 -12.09 13.62 -2.26
CA GLY A 172 -13.41 13.20 -1.81
C GLY A 172 -14.43 12.81 -2.87
N ASN A 173 -14.24 13.17 -4.14
CA ASN A 173 -15.25 12.87 -5.15
C ASN A 173 -14.78 11.72 -6.06
N PRO A 174 -15.41 10.55 -5.97
CA PRO A 174 -15.05 9.40 -6.79
C PRO A 174 -15.13 9.63 -8.30
N HIS A 175 -16.07 10.46 -8.77
CA HIS A 175 -16.18 10.81 -10.18
C HIS A 175 -14.93 11.52 -10.74
N LEU A 176 -14.27 12.33 -9.90
CA LEU A 176 -13.06 13.04 -10.27
C LEU A 176 -11.80 12.20 -10.10
N MET A 177 -11.89 11.18 -9.25
CA MET A 177 -10.73 10.41 -8.80
C MET A 177 -10.49 9.15 -9.62
N PHE A 178 -11.55 8.51 -10.09
CA PHE A 178 -11.49 7.22 -10.76
C PHE A 178 -12.35 7.21 -12.03
N PRO A 179 -11.82 7.60 -13.17
CA PRO A 179 -12.57 7.60 -14.44
C PRO A 179 -13.21 6.26 -14.80
N GLY A 180 -12.68 5.14 -14.33
CA GLY A 180 -13.24 3.80 -14.54
C GLY A 180 -14.11 3.25 -13.41
N VAL A 181 -14.44 4.04 -12.39
CA VAL A 181 -15.20 3.55 -11.22
C VAL A 181 -16.62 3.11 -11.62
N SER A 182 -17.25 3.78 -12.55
CA SER A 182 -18.59 3.41 -13.06
C SER A 182 -18.59 2.02 -13.72
N GLU A 183 -17.54 1.66 -14.43
CA GLU A 183 -17.39 0.34 -15.03
C GLU A 183 -17.18 -0.75 -13.96
N ALA A 184 -16.43 -0.44 -12.91
CA ALA A 184 -16.10 -1.41 -11.87
C ALA A 184 -17.20 -1.59 -10.81
N TRP A 185 -17.90 -0.51 -10.45
CA TRP A 185 -18.82 -0.49 -9.30
C TRP A 185 -20.28 -0.24 -9.69
N GLY A 186 -20.54 0.08 -10.96
CA GLY A 186 -21.86 0.30 -11.54
C GLY A 186 -22.42 1.71 -11.29
N GLU A 187 -23.42 2.07 -12.11
CA GLU A 187 -24.04 3.39 -12.09
C GLU A 187 -24.76 3.69 -10.76
N GLN A 188 -25.36 2.68 -10.12
CA GLN A 188 -26.05 2.85 -8.84
C GLN A 188 -25.16 3.42 -7.72
N TRP A 189 -23.87 3.09 -7.76
CA TRP A 189 -22.92 3.63 -6.79
C TRP A 189 -22.66 5.11 -7.01
N LEU A 190 -22.55 5.55 -8.28
CA LEU A 190 -22.40 6.94 -8.65
C LEU A 190 -23.62 7.75 -8.27
N GLU A 191 -24.84 7.25 -8.55
CA GLU A 191 -26.10 7.87 -8.12
C GLU A 191 -26.18 8.03 -6.59
N SER A 192 -25.62 7.05 -5.86
CA SER A 192 -25.57 7.13 -4.40
C SER A 192 -24.64 8.24 -3.92
N MET A 193 -23.56 8.52 -4.64
CA MET A 193 -22.63 9.60 -4.32
C MET A 193 -23.26 10.99 -4.63
N ASP A 194 -23.99 11.11 -5.73
CA ASP A 194 -24.73 12.34 -6.06
C ASP A 194 -25.81 12.62 -5.01
N ARG A 195 -26.52 11.60 -4.59
CA ARG A 195 -27.49 11.68 -3.48
C ARG A 195 -26.86 12.13 -2.16
N LEU A 196 -25.59 11.79 -1.92
CA LEU A 196 -24.85 12.26 -0.74
C LEU A 196 -24.70 13.79 -0.73
N LEU A 197 -24.49 14.43 -1.87
CA LEU A 197 -24.43 15.88 -1.96
C LEU A 197 -25.75 16.54 -1.62
N GLU A 198 -26.87 16.02 -2.11
CA GLU A 198 -28.21 16.49 -1.75
C GLU A 198 -28.51 16.33 -0.25
N VAL A 199 -28.11 15.22 0.33
CA VAL A 199 -28.28 14.96 1.78
C VAL A 199 -27.46 15.95 2.59
N ARG A 200 -26.22 16.25 2.18
CA ARG A 200 -25.38 17.26 2.84
C ARG A 200 -26.03 18.63 2.84
N GLU A 201 -26.57 19.05 1.69
CA GLU A 201 -27.28 20.33 1.55
C GLU A 201 -28.51 20.39 2.48
N LYS A 202 -29.35 19.35 2.46
CA LYS A 202 -30.54 19.25 3.34
C LYS A 202 -30.19 19.24 4.82
N LEU A 203 -29.03 18.73 5.19
CA LEU A 203 -28.52 18.70 6.57
C LEU A 203 -27.76 19.97 6.96
N GLY A 204 -27.59 20.92 6.06
CA GLY A 204 -26.84 22.15 6.33
C GLY A 204 -25.35 21.92 6.61
N LEU A 205 -24.76 20.85 6.08
CA LEU A 205 -23.35 20.51 6.30
C LEU A 205 -22.37 21.36 5.46
N GLY A 206 -22.89 22.33 4.69
CA GLY A 206 -22.10 23.22 3.85
C GLY A 206 -21.42 22.51 2.67
N ASP A 207 -20.52 23.23 2.00
CA ASP A 207 -19.82 22.73 0.83
C ASP A 207 -18.96 21.50 1.14
N LEU A 208 -18.84 20.60 0.17
CA LEU A 208 -17.98 19.44 0.28
C LEU A 208 -16.48 19.82 0.23
N TYR A 209 -16.19 20.83 -0.58
CA TYR A 209 -14.80 21.26 -0.80
C TYR A 209 -14.40 22.41 0.13
N PRO A 210 -13.16 22.46 0.58
CA PRO A 210 -12.67 23.56 1.38
C PRO A 210 -12.64 24.87 0.57
N PRO A 211 -12.71 26.04 1.24
CA PRO A 211 -12.59 27.34 0.57
C PRO A 211 -11.27 27.48 -0.20
N ARG A 212 -11.27 28.30 -1.25
CA ARG A 212 -10.09 28.46 -2.13
C ARG A 212 -8.81 28.88 -1.40
N ASN A 213 -8.92 29.70 -0.35
CA ASN A 213 -7.76 30.09 0.45
C ASN A 213 -7.14 28.88 1.19
N VAL A 214 -7.96 27.96 1.70
CA VAL A 214 -7.49 26.72 2.33
C VAL A 214 -6.86 25.79 1.29
N VAL A 215 -7.45 25.69 0.10
CA VAL A 215 -6.85 24.93 -1.01
C VAL A 215 -5.47 25.48 -1.35
N ALA A 216 -5.32 26.81 -1.43
CA ALA A 216 -4.03 27.45 -1.72
C ALA A 216 -2.97 27.17 -0.64
N GLU A 217 -3.34 27.15 0.65
CA GLU A 217 -2.45 26.77 1.73
C GLU A 217 -2.00 25.30 1.60
N VAL A 218 -2.93 24.38 1.31
CA VAL A 218 -2.63 22.95 1.07
C VAL A 218 -1.68 22.81 -0.12
N GLN A 219 -1.94 23.51 -1.23
CA GLN A 219 -1.07 23.49 -2.40
C GLN A 219 0.34 23.97 -2.09
N THR A 220 0.47 25.06 -1.33
CA THR A 220 1.78 25.55 -0.89
C THR A 220 2.54 24.49 -0.09
N ILE A 221 1.89 23.84 0.88
CA ILE A 221 2.50 22.76 1.67
C ILE A 221 2.95 21.62 0.77
N MET A 222 2.11 21.23 -0.20
CA MET A 222 2.40 20.13 -1.13
C MET A 222 3.57 20.47 -2.07
N GLU A 223 3.68 21.70 -2.52
CA GLU A 223 4.80 22.19 -3.35
C GLU A 223 6.10 22.21 -2.55
N GLU A 224 6.10 22.81 -1.38
CA GLU A 224 7.29 22.90 -0.50
C GLU A 224 7.80 21.51 -0.03
N THR A 225 6.92 20.52 0.04
CA THR A 225 7.29 19.14 0.38
C THR A 225 7.71 18.30 -0.83
N GLY A 226 7.79 18.87 -2.04
CA GLY A 226 8.14 18.17 -3.28
C GLY A 226 7.08 17.14 -3.72
N PHE A 227 5.82 17.32 -3.31
CA PHE A 227 4.74 16.41 -3.69
C PHE A 227 4.41 16.51 -5.18
N LYS A 228 4.41 17.73 -5.73
CA LYS A 228 4.08 18.01 -7.14
C LYS A 228 5.06 17.34 -8.09
N GLU A 229 6.35 17.41 -7.78
CA GLU A 229 7.41 16.77 -8.55
C GLU A 229 7.29 15.24 -8.52
N ARG A 230 7.02 14.68 -7.33
CA ARG A 230 6.79 13.22 -7.20
C ARG A 230 5.54 12.77 -7.97
N LEU A 231 4.46 13.56 -7.93
CA LEU A 231 3.25 13.27 -8.67
C LEU A 231 3.50 13.29 -10.18
N ALA A 232 4.21 14.31 -10.68
CA ALA A 232 4.58 14.43 -12.08
C ALA A 232 5.47 13.26 -12.55
N ALA A 233 6.42 12.83 -11.70
CA ALA A 233 7.27 11.67 -11.99
C ALA A 233 6.47 10.36 -12.10
N VAL A 234 5.47 10.15 -11.24
CA VAL A 234 4.58 8.97 -11.30
C VAL A 234 3.71 8.99 -12.55
N ARG A 235 3.19 10.16 -12.94
CA ARG A 235 2.36 10.31 -14.14
C ARG A 235 3.15 10.24 -15.45
N GLY A 236 4.46 10.38 -15.39
CA GLY A 236 5.32 10.45 -16.56
C GLY A 236 5.34 11.82 -17.24
N ASP A 237 4.77 12.85 -16.63
CA ASP A 237 4.68 14.21 -17.15
C ASP A 237 5.88 15.08 -16.73
N GLY A 238 6.74 14.57 -15.85
CA GLY A 238 7.91 15.27 -15.33
C GLY A 238 9.20 14.90 -16.07
N PRO A 239 10.23 15.77 -16.00
CA PRO A 239 11.59 15.34 -16.32
C PRO A 239 11.85 14.11 -15.46
N SER A 240 12.34 13.04 -16.09
CA SER A 240 12.75 11.82 -15.41
C SER A 240 13.48 12.22 -14.12
N ALA A 241 13.00 11.78 -12.95
CA ALA A 241 13.55 12.16 -11.64
C ALA A 241 15.00 11.64 -11.42
N HIS A 242 15.69 11.35 -12.52
CA HIS A 242 17.03 10.83 -12.64
C HIS A 242 18.07 11.94 -12.84
N GLY A 243 17.91 13.02 -12.09
CA GLY A 243 18.98 14.01 -11.90
C GLY A 243 19.87 13.64 -10.72
N GLY A 244 20.28 12.41 -10.59
CA GLY A 244 21.20 11.91 -9.58
C GLY A 244 21.19 10.40 -9.56
N ASP A 245 22.26 9.80 -10.01
CA ASP A 245 22.66 8.39 -9.92
C ASP A 245 21.50 7.39 -9.77
N SER A 246 20.77 7.16 -10.85
CA SER A 246 19.84 6.04 -10.94
C SER A 246 20.59 4.77 -10.58
N ILE A 247 20.11 4.01 -9.62
CA ILE A 247 20.65 2.70 -9.22
C ILE A 247 20.95 1.81 -10.43
N LEU A 248 20.25 2.04 -11.56
CA LEU A 248 20.42 1.28 -12.80
C LEU A 248 21.05 2.09 -13.95
N ALA A 249 21.30 3.39 -13.82
CA ALA A 249 21.76 4.26 -14.93
C ALA A 249 23.28 4.46 -14.98
N SER A 250 24.03 3.93 -14.04
CA SER A 250 25.51 4.04 -14.02
C SER A 250 26.21 2.87 -14.70
N ARG A 251 25.56 2.22 -15.71
CA ARG A 251 26.20 1.12 -16.46
C ARG A 251 25.97 1.25 -17.95
#